data_62c7655318c9ea098a43050f6286a6d2
#
_entry.id   62c7655318c9ea098a43050f6286a6d2
#
_cell.length_a   1.000
_cell.length_b   1.000
_cell.length_c   1.000
_cell.angle_alpha   90.00
_cell.angle_beta   90.00
_cell.angle_gamma   90.00
#
_symmetry.space_group_name_H-M   'P 1'
#
loop_
_entity.id
_entity.type
_entity.pdbx_description
1 polymer ?
#
loop_
_entity_poly.entity_id
_entity_poly.type
_entity_poly.pdbx_seq_one_letter_code
_entity_poly.pdbx_strand_id
1 'polypeptide(L)'
;MSQNKTNFAVPLAFVGMMFFAIGFALGINSFLIPVLKGALSLPSGVAYLLLAATFVPFLIFGYPASATIAKIGYKRTMALSFLIFAVAFILFVLSAKLENFILFLIASFVSGAANAYLQASVNPYITILGPIESCLLYTSPSPRDMRRSR
;
A
#
# COMPACT_ATOMS: atom_id res chain seq x y z
N MET A 1 7.24 -2.75 -41.26
CA MET A 1 6.77 -3.38 -40.01
C MET A 1 6.37 -2.26 -39.08
N SER A 2 5.06 -2.05 -38.94
CA SER A 2 4.50 -1.02 -38.06
C SER A 2 4.68 -1.45 -36.60
N GLN A 3 5.58 -0.80 -35.88
CA GLN A 3 5.66 -0.94 -34.43
C GLN A 3 4.36 -0.38 -33.83
N ASN A 4 3.51 -1.28 -33.41
CA ASN A 4 2.35 -0.96 -32.62
C ASN A 4 2.86 -0.32 -31.31
N LYS A 5 2.89 1.01 -31.24
CA LYS A 5 3.18 1.78 -30.02
C LYS A 5 2.04 1.47 -29.04
N THR A 6 2.18 0.38 -28.32
CA THR A 6 1.34 0.13 -27.15
C THR A 6 1.51 1.35 -26.24
N ASN A 7 0.43 2.10 -26.06
CA ASN A 7 0.40 3.29 -25.23
C ASN A 7 0.62 2.86 -23.75
N PHE A 8 1.87 2.76 -23.33
CA PHE A 8 2.27 2.47 -21.94
C PHE A 8 1.86 3.59 -20.97
N ALA A 9 1.45 4.75 -21.49
CA ALA A 9 1.03 5.88 -20.68
C ALA A 9 -0.17 5.56 -19.78
N VAL A 10 -1.16 4.81 -20.28
CA VAL A 10 -2.37 4.47 -19.51
C VAL A 10 -2.07 3.52 -18.35
N PRO A 11 -1.39 2.38 -18.54
CA PRO A 11 -1.02 1.52 -17.40
C PRO A 11 -0.07 2.23 -16.42
N LEU A 12 0.85 3.05 -16.89
CA LEU A 12 1.76 3.81 -16.03
C LEU A 12 1.02 4.86 -15.20
N ALA A 13 0.05 5.56 -15.77
CA ALA A 13 -0.80 6.50 -15.05
C ALA A 13 -1.65 5.80 -13.97
N PHE A 14 -2.17 4.61 -14.28
CA PHE A 14 -2.91 3.79 -13.30
C PHE A 14 -2.06 3.39 -12.10
N VAL A 15 -0.84 2.97 -12.36
CA VAL A 15 0.14 2.62 -11.32
C VAL A 15 0.51 3.85 -10.50
N GLY A 16 0.77 4.99 -11.14
CA GLY A 16 1.03 6.27 -10.47
C GLY A 16 -0.12 6.68 -9.54
N MET A 17 -1.37 6.52 -10.00
CA MET A 17 -2.55 6.80 -9.19
C MET A 17 -2.65 5.86 -7.97
N MET A 18 -2.27 4.59 -8.12
CA MET A 18 -2.26 3.64 -7.00
C MET A 18 -1.18 3.99 -5.96
N PHE A 19 0.01 4.40 -6.40
CA PHE A 19 1.05 4.90 -5.47
C PHE A 19 0.63 6.18 -4.77
N PHE A 20 -0.03 7.08 -5.49
CA PHE A 20 -0.60 8.28 -4.89
C PHE A 20 -1.63 7.91 -3.81
N ALA A 21 -2.52 6.95 -4.07
CA ALA A 21 -3.49 6.48 -3.09
C ALA A 21 -2.83 5.86 -1.84
N ILE A 22 -1.75 5.08 -2.03
CA ILE A 22 -0.96 4.51 -0.91
C ILE A 22 -0.32 5.63 -0.09
N GLY A 23 0.36 6.56 -0.74
CA GLY A 23 1.01 7.70 -0.08
C GLY A 23 0.01 8.59 0.65
N PHE A 24 -1.16 8.84 0.04
CA PHE A 24 -2.24 9.59 0.63
C PHE A 24 -2.82 8.91 1.88
N ALA A 25 -3.06 7.60 1.82
CA ALA A 25 -3.56 6.82 2.97
C ALA A 25 -2.56 6.82 4.15
N LEU A 26 -1.27 6.66 3.85
CA LEU A 26 -0.21 6.75 4.87
C LEU A 26 -0.08 8.17 5.42
N GLY A 27 -0.19 9.17 4.57
CA GLY A 27 -0.16 10.58 4.93
C GLY A 27 -1.30 10.96 5.88
N ILE A 28 -2.52 10.55 5.59
CA ILE A 28 -3.68 10.76 6.47
C ILE A 28 -3.44 10.14 7.84
N ASN A 29 -3.01 8.88 7.90
CA ASN A 29 -2.73 8.22 9.17
C ASN A 29 -1.66 8.98 9.99
N SER A 30 -0.58 9.41 9.35
CA SER A 30 0.48 10.18 10.02
C SER A 30 0.01 11.55 10.51
N PHE A 31 -0.88 12.20 9.77
CA PHE A 31 -1.43 13.50 10.13
C PHE A 31 -2.50 13.39 11.25
N LEU A 32 -3.25 12.31 11.29
CA LEU A 32 -4.28 12.08 12.30
C LEU A 32 -3.69 11.89 13.71
N ILE A 33 -2.49 11.32 13.82
CA ILE A 33 -1.84 11.08 15.12
C ILE A 33 -1.66 12.36 15.92
N PRO A 34 -1.02 13.45 15.43
CA PRO A 34 -0.89 14.68 16.18
C PRO A 34 -2.21 15.40 16.44
N VAL A 35 -3.17 15.29 15.52
CA VAL A 35 -4.51 15.87 15.68
C VAL A 35 -5.26 15.18 16.83
N LEU A 36 -5.24 13.88 16.89
CA LEU A 36 -5.86 13.13 18.00
C LEU A 36 -5.16 13.38 19.33
N LYS A 37 -3.83 13.47 19.31
CA LYS A 37 -3.07 13.82 20.51
C LYS A 37 -3.51 15.17 21.08
N GLY A 38 -3.76 16.15 20.22
CA GLY A 38 -4.26 17.46 20.63
C GLY A 38 -5.72 17.44 21.10
N ALA A 39 -6.59 16.75 20.37
CA ALA A 39 -8.04 16.72 20.65
C ALA A 39 -8.40 15.92 21.92
N LEU A 40 -7.72 14.80 22.16
CA LEU A 40 -7.98 13.91 23.30
C LEU A 40 -6.99 14.08 24.47
N SER A 41 -6.07 15.05 24.40
CA SER A 41 -5.02 15.29 25.41
C SER A 41 -4.26 14.02 25.80
N LEU A 42 -3.97 13.17 24.80
CA LEU A 42 -3.36 11.86 25.03
C LEU A 42 -1.87 11.98 25.38
N PRO A 43 -1.36 11.20 26.32
CA PRO A 43 0.08 11.12 26.56
C PRO A 43 0.82 10.60 25.33
N SER A 44 2.06 11.05 25.14
CA SER A 44 2.86 10.72 23.96
C SER A 44 3.00 9.20 23.69
N GLY A 45 3.03 8.38 24.76
CA GLY A 45 3.09 6.92 24.63
C GLY A 45 1.88 6.32 23.92
N VAL A 46 0.70 6.87 24.14
CA VAL A 46 -0.55 6.39 23.50
C VAL A 46 -0.60 6.77 22.02
N ALA A 47 -0.01 7.90 21.64
CA ALA A 47 0.12 8.29 20.24
C ALA A 47 0.99 7.29 19.44
N TYR A 48 2.04 6.74 20.05
CA TYR A 48 2.86 5.69 19.44
C TYR A 48 2.12 4.35 19.30
N LEU A 49 1.14 4.07 20.15
CA LEU A 49 0.26 2.90 20.01
C LEU A 49 -0.57 2.96 18.70
N LEU A 50 -1.01 4.14 18.29
CA LEU A 50 -1.69 4.33 17.00
C LEU A 50 -0.78 4.04 15.82
N LEU A 51 0.47 4.49 15.92
CA LEU A 51 1.47 4.19 14.89
C LEU A 51 1.72 2.68 14.82
N ALA A 52 1.90 2.02 15.96
CA ALA A 52 2.06 0.58 16.04
C ALA A 52 0.83 -0.16 15.48
N ALA A 53 -0.39 0.27 15.81
CA ALA A 53 -1.62 -0.31 15.28
C ALA A 53 -1.73 -0.22 13.75
N THR A 54 -1.08 0.75 13.12
CA THR A 54 -1.04 0.86 11.67
C THR A 54 0.02 -0.06 11.04
N PHE A 55 1.17 -0.23 11.70
CA PHE A 55 2.29 -1.01 11.16
C PHE A 55 2.23 -2.51 11.52
N VAL A 56 1.67 -2.89 12.67
CA VAL A 56 1.52 -4.29 13.08
C VAL A 56 0.71 -5.11 12.06
N PRO A 57 -0.45 -4.63 11.55
CA PRO A 57 -1.15 -5.33 10.48
C PRO A 57 -0.31 -5.53 9.23
N PHE A 58 0.57 -4.59 8.91
CA PHE A 58 1.46 -4.70 7.76
C PHE A 58 2.35 -5.95 7.86
N LEU A 59 2.87 -6.21 9.04
CA LEU A 59 3.68 -7.40 9.30
C LEU A 59 2.85 -8.69 9.27
N ILE A 60 1.66 -8.68 9.88
CA ILE A 60 0.78 -9.84 10.00
C ILE A 60 0.14 -10.20 8.65
N PHE A 61 -0.36 -9.21 7.92
CA PHE A 61 -1.10 -9.41 6.67
C PHE A 61 -0.22 -9.50 5.42
N GLY A 62 1.09 -9.31 5.53
CA GLY A 62 2.01 -9.49 4.40
C GLY A 62 1.96 -10.90 3.80
N TYR A 63 1.96 -11.92 4.64
CA TYR A 63 1.86 -13.32 4.20
C TYR A 63 0.47 -13.67 3.62
N PRO A 64 -0.67 -13.46 4.33
CA PRO A 64 -1.99 -13.74 3.75
C PRO A 64 -2.31 -12.88 2.52
N ALA A 65 -1.76 -11.67 2.39
CA ALA A 65 -1.92 -10.87 1.20
C ALA A 65 -1.30 -11.56 -0.03
N SER A 66 -0.09 -12.08 0.08
CA SER A 66 0.55 -12.83 -1.01
C SER A 66 -0.22 -14.10 -1.38
N ALA A 67 -0.73 -14.83 -0.40
CA ALA A 67 -1.57 -16.01 -0.63
C ALA A 67 -2.91 -15.65 -1.31
N THR A 68 -3.49 -14.52 -0.98
CA THR A 68 -4.71 -14.00 -1.61
C THR A 68 -4.45 -13.64 -3.08
N ILE A 69 -3.32 -12.99 -3.37
CA ILE A 69 -2.91 -12.66 -4.74
C ILE A 69 -2.76 -13.92 -5.59
N ALA A 70 -2.17 -14.98 -5.04
CA ALA A 70 -2.01 -16.26 -5.72
C ALA A 70 -3.36 -16.92 -6.07
N LYS A 71 -4.39 -16.71 -5.24
CA LYS A 71 -5.73 -17.31 -5.44
C LYS A 71 -6.63 -16.49 -6.36
N ILE A 72 -6.72 -15.20 -6.19
CA ILE A 72 -7.70 -14.34 -6.88
C ILE A 72 -7.08 -13.35 -7.87
N GLY A 73 -5.75 -13.27 -7.91
CA GLY A 73 -4.98 -12.40 -8.81
C GLY A 73 -4.87 -10.95 -8.35
N TYR A 74 -3.95 -10.22 -8.97
CA TYR A 74 -3.59 -8.85 -8.58
C TYR A 74 -4.76 -7.85 -8.62
N LYS A 75 -5.53 -7.83 -9.72
CA LYS A 75 -6.63 -6.87 -9.91
C LYS A 75 -7.72 -6.98 -8.85
N ARG A 76 -8.11 -8.22 -8.52
CA ARG A 76 -9.15 -8.46 -7.51
C ARG A 76 -8.64 -8.15 -6.10
N THR A 77 -7.38 -8.44 -5.83
CA THR A 77 -6.76 -8.10 -4.54
C THR A 77 -6.65 -6.58 -4.35
N MET A 78 -6.33 -5.83 -5.40
CA MET A 78 -6.36 -4.36 -5.36
C MET A 78 -7.77 -3.83 -5.08
N ALA A 79 -8.79 -4.35 -5.77
CA ALA A 79 -10.18 -3.95 -5.51
C ALA A 79 -10.60 -4.27 -4.07
N LEU A 80 -10.21 -5.43 -3.55
CA LEU A 80 -10.44 -5.81 -2.16
C LEU A 80 -9.77 -4.84 -1.19
N SER A 81 -8.52 -4.44 -1.45
CA SER A 81 -7.80 -3.47 -0.63
C SER A 81 -8.54 -2.12 -0.55
N PHE A 82 -9.06 -1.64 -1.68
CA PHE A 82 -9.83 -0.40 -1.70
C PHE A 82 -11.15 -0.51 -0.93
N LEU A 83 -11.81 -1.65 -0.99
CA LEU A 83 -13.00 -1.91 -0.15
C LEU A 83 -12.65 -1.88 1.35
N ILE A 84 -11.55 -2.50 1.75
CA ILE A 84 -11.09 -2.49 3.14
C ILE A 84 -10.72 -1.06 3.56
N PHE A 85 -10.09 -0.26 2.68
CA PHE A 85 -9.83 1.16 2.93
C PHE A 85 -11.12 1.96 3.13
N ALA A 86 -12.14 1.73 2.29
CA ALA A 86 -13.43 2.41 2.44
C ALA A 86 -14.06 2.12 3.81
N VAL A 87 -14.02 0.87 4.26
CA VAL A 87 -14.49 0.49 5.60
C VAL A 87 -13.65 1.17 6.68
N ALA A 88 -12.32 1.20 6.55
CA ALA A 88 -11.45 1.88 7.49
C ALA A 88 -11.77 3.39 7.60
N PHE A 89 -12.01 4.07 6.48
CA PHE A 89 -12.37 5.50 6.49
C PHE A 89 -13.72 5.74 7.14
N ILE A 90 -14.70 4.88 6.93
CA ILE A 90 -16.01 4.96 7.64
C ILE A 90 -15.79 4.81 9.14
N LEU A 91 -14.95 3.84 9.56
CA LEU A 91 -14.62 3.65 10.97
C LEU A 91 -13.89 4.86 11.57
N PHE A 92 -12.99 5.52 10.81
CA PHE A 92 -12.35 6.75 11.26
C PHE A 92 -13.36 7.89 11.49
N VAL A 93 -14.29 8.08 10.55
CA VAL A 93 -15.33 9.10 10.70
C VAL A 93 -16.24 8.79 11.91
N LEU A 94 -16.58 7.53 12.11
CA LEU A 94 -17.41 7.10 13.24
C LEU A 94 -16.67 7.28 14.57
N SER A 95 -15.38 6.94 14.60
CA SER A 95 -14.51 7.13 15.76
C SER A 95 -14.37 8.61 16.14
N ALA A 96 -14.25 9.49 15.14
CA ALA A 96 -14.15 10.93 15.36
C ALA A 96 -15.45 11.50 15.94
N LYS A 97 -16.62 11.00 15.50
CA LYS A 97 -17.92 11.42 16.03
C LYS A 97 -18.19 10.92 17.45
N LEU A 98 -17.73 9.73 17.78
CA LEU A 98 -17.94 9.10 19.09
C LEU A 98 -16.82 9.42 20.08
N GLU A 99 -15.77 10.14 19.66
CA GLU A 99 -14.57 10.46 20.44
C GLU A 99 -13.97 9.22 21.14
N ASN A 100 -14.07 8.06 20.49
CA ASN A 100 -13.71 6.79 21.07
C ASN A 100 -12.34 6.32 20.55
N PHE A 101 -11.35 6.32 21.44
CA PHE A 101 -9.98 5.91 21.15
C PHE A 101 -9.85 4.46 20.66
N ILE A 102 -10.64 3.54 21.25
CA ILE A 102 -10.59 2.10 20.88
C ILE A 102 -11.06 1.91 19.45
N LEU A 103 -12.15 2.61 19.05
CA LEU A 103 -12.67 2.54 17.70
C LEU A 103 -11.66 3.12 16.69
N PHE A 104 -10.92 4.15 17.09
CA PHE A 104 -9.85 4.72 16.28
C PHE A 104 -8.68 3.73 16.12
N LEU A 105 -8.33 3.01 17.17
CA LEU A 105 -7.30 1.97 17.12
C LEU A 105 -7.67 0.85 16.14
N ILE A 106 -8.94 0.42 16.15
CA ILE A 106 -9.48 -0.58 15.23
C ILE A 106 -9.45 -0.05 13.79
N ALA A 107 -9.86 1.19 13.57
CA ALA A 107 -9.82 1.82 12.25
C ALA A 107 -8.39 1.90 11.69
N SER A 108 -7.41 2.25 12.53
CA SER A 108 -5.99 2.27 12.18
C SER A 108 -5.48 0.87 11.83
N PHE A 109 -5.89 -0.15 12.57
CA PHE A 109 -5.54 -1.54 12.30
C PHE A 109 -6.10 -2.02 10.95
N VAL A 110 -7.37 -1.74 10.66
CA VAL A 110 -8.01 -2.08 9.39
C VAL A 110 -7.37 -1.33 8.22
N SER A 111 -7.04 -0.06 8.40
CA SER A 111 -6.33 0.74 7.40
C SER A 111 -4.93 0.19 7.11
N GLY A 112 -4.19 -0.23 8.14
CA GLY A 112 -2.90 -0.89 8.01
C GLY A 112 -2.97 -2.21 7.24
N ALA A 113 -4.00 -3.03 7.51
CA ALA A 113 -4.26 -4.25 6.75
C ALA A 113 -4.55 -3.96 5.28
N ALA A 114 -5.43 -2.99 4.98
CA ALA A 114 -5.73 -2.57 3.62
C ALA A 114 -4.47 -2.14 2.86
N ASN A 115 -3.60 -1.37 3.53
CA ASN A 115 -2.33 -0.92 2.97
C ASN A 115 -1.37 -2.08 2.68
N ALA A 116 -1.32 -3.10 3.55
CA ALA A 116 -0.53 -4.31 3.32
C ALA A 116 -0.98 -5.05 2.05
N TYR A 117 -2.28 -5.26 1.87
CA TYR A 117 -2.85 -5.88 0.68
C TYR A 117 -2.60 -5.06 -0.59
N LEU A 118 -2.72 -3.73 -0.50
CA LEU A 118 -2.51 -2.84 -1.65
C LEU A 118 -1.05 -2.85 -2.08
N GLN A 119 -0.10 -2.69 -1.17
CA GLN A 119 1.33 -2.69 -1.48
C GLN A 119 1.80 -4.06 -1.99
N ALA A 120 1.34 -5.16 -1.39
CA ALA A 120 1.66 -6.50 -1.85
C ALA A 120 1.17 -6.76 -3.29
N SER A 121 0.09 -6.09 -3.71
CA SER A 121 -0.47 -6.24 -5.06
C SER A 121 0.18 -5.28 -6.07
N VAL A 122 0.42 -4.03 -5.68
CA VAL A 122 0.89 -2.97 -6.59
C VAL A 122 2.36 -3.16 -6.93
N ASN A 123 3.22 -3.49 -5.96
CA ASN A 123 4.65 -3.61 -6.17
C ASN A 123 5.01 -4.67 -7.24
N PRO A 124 4.55 -5.93 -7.18
CA PRO A 124 4.83 -6.88 -8.24
C PRO A 124 4.06 -6.59 -9.54
N TYR A 125 2.90 -5.93 -9.47
CA TYR A 125 2.15 -5.56 -10.67
C TYR A 125 2.92 -4.56 -11.55
N ILE A 126 3.68 -3.66 -10.93
CA ILE A 126 4.55 -2.71 -11.66
C ILE A 126 5.66 -3.44 -12.39
N THR A 127 6.27 -4.44 -11.77
CA THR A 127 7.36 -5.20 -12.41
C THR A 127 6.87 -5.99 -13.62
N ILE A 128 5.58 -6.37 -13.64
CA ILE A 128 4.96 -7.07 -14.76
C ILE A 128 4.54 -6.09 -15.88
N LEU A 129 4.12 -4.86 -15.52
CA LEU A 129 3.68 -3.84 -16.49
C LEU A 129 4.83 -2.98 -17.01
N GLY A 130 5.94 -2.92 -16.30
CA GLY A 130 7.12 -2.15 -16.70
C GLY A 130 7.62 -2.62 -18.07
N PRO A 131 8.01 -1.72 -19.00
CA PRO A 131 8.65 -2.14 -20.24
C PRO A 131 9.89 -2.97 -19.90
N ILE A 132 10.11 -4.03 -20.69
CA ILE A 132 11.24 -4.96 -20.54
C ILE A 132 12.58 -4.20 -20.43
N GLU A 133 12.67 -3.03 -21.04
CA GLU A 133 13.82 -2.12 -20.98
C GLU A 133 14.06 -1.54 -19.56
N SER A 134 13.02 -1.34 -18.76
CA SER A 134 13.18 -0.93 -17.36
C SER A 134 13.67 -2.09 -16.47
N CYS A 135 13.35 -3.33 -16.85
CA CYS A 135 13.89 -4.53 -16.23
C CYS A 135 15.39 -4.70 -16.49
N LEU A 136 15.87 -4.25 -17.64
CA LEU A 136 17.30 -4.26 -18.00
C LEU A 136 18.14 -3.29 -17.16
N LEU A 137 17.53 -2.24 -16.61
CA LEU A 137 18.18 -1.33 -15.67
C LEU A 137 18.44 -1.98 -14.30
N TYR A 138 17.62 -2.96 -13.91
CA TYR A 138 17.80 -3.74 -12.68
C TYR A 138 18.68 -4.99 -12.89
N THR A 139 18.74 -5.51 -14.10
CA THR A 139 19.71 -6.52 -14.52
C THR A 139 20.91 -5.83 -15.19
N SER A 140 21.60 -5.00 -14.44
CA SER A 140 22.98 -4.68 -14.76
C SER A 140 23.72 -6.01 -14.99
N PRO A 141 24.29 -6.26 -16.19
CA PRO A 141 24.98 -7.52 -16.44
C PRO A 141 26.08 -7.66 -15.39
N SER A 142 25.96 -8.72 -14.60
CA SER A 142 26.96 -9.04 -13.60
C SER A 142 28.32 -9.10 -14.29
N PRO A 143 29.43 -8.62 -13.67
CA PRO A 143 30.77 -8.78 -14.21
C PRO A 143 31.14 -10.23 -14.60
N ARG A 144 30.38 -11.21 -14.09
CA ARG A 144 30.48 -12.63 -14.45
C ARG A 144 29.88 -12.96 -15.81
N ASP A 145 28.82 -12.25 -16.25
CA ASP A 145 28.20 -12.50 -17.54
C ASP A 145 29.02 -11.92 -18.69
N MET A 146 29.78 -10.85 -18.44
CA MET A 146 30.70 -10.26 -19.40
C MET A 146 31.95 -11.11 -19.66
N ARG A 147 32.29 -12.05 -18.77
CA ARG A 147 33.40 -12.99 -18.96
C ARG A 147 33.05 -14.20 -19.84
N ARG A 148 31.77 -14.47 -20.07
CA ARG A 148 31.34 -15.64 -20.85
C ARG A 148 31.18 -15.38 -22.35
N SER A 149 31.27 -14.12 -22.77
CA SER A 149 31.12 -13.70 -24.16
C SER A 149 32.46 -13.42 -24.87
N ARG A 150 33.60 -13.93 -24.35
CA ARG A 150 34.91 -13.92 -25.03
C ARG A 150 35.39 -15.32 -25.29
#